data_b081b1ffd4e9b32e1af29791ecac500b
#
_entry.id   b081b1ffd4e9b32e1af29791ecac500b
#
_cell.length_a   1.000
_cell.length_b   1.000
_cell.length_c   1.000
_cell.angle_alpha   90.00
_cell.angle_beta   90.00
_cell.angle_gamma   90.00
#
_symmetry.space_group_name_H-M   'P 1'
#
loop_
_entity.id
_entity.type
_entity.pdbx_description
1 polymer ?
#
loop_
_entity_poly.entity_id
_entity_poly.type
_entity_poly.pdbx_seq_one_letter_code
_entity_poly.pdbx_strand_id
1 'polypeptide(L)'
;KKIENFENYKDQLTARLDPSMSLMQGINANVKKSPKKVVFAEGEDENMLKAAIEFGKNKLGTPVVIGNEKRVKETLKNIGLDENFKIEIVNSTNKDKRDKYTKYLYQKLQRTGQLERDVDRLVRNDRIAFGSSMVACKDADAMVTGNIRHYAASIEKLKHVCDARK
;
A
#
# COMPACT_ATOMS: atom_id res chain seq x y z
N LYS A 1 43.19 -7.34 -7.93
CA LYS A 1 42.26 -7.89 -6.94
C LYS A 1 41.06 -8.43 -7.69
N LYS A 2 40.73 -9.73 -7.53
CA LYS A 2 39.47 -10.29 -8.09
C LYS A 2 38.29 -9.70 -7.34
N ILE A 3 37.27 -9.27 -8.08
CA ILE A 3 35.99 -8.79 -7.52
C ILE A 3 35.22 -10.04 -7.14
N GLU A 4 35.04 -10.31 -5.86
CA GLU A 4 34.33 -11.50 -5.37
C GLU A 4 32.80 -11.41 -5.55
N ASN A 5 32.25 -10.19 -5.56
CA ASN A 5 30.83 -9.94 -5.81
C ASN A 5 30.67 -8.70 -6.68
N PHE A 6 30.33 -8.92 -7.94
CA PHE A 6 30.20 -7.85 -8.94
C PHE A 6 29.02 -6.91 -8.66
N GLU A 7 27.88 -7.42 -8.13
CA GLU A 7 26.74 -6.60 -7.77
C GLU A 7 27.08 -5.65 -6.62
N ASN A 8 27.71 -6.14 -5.57
CA ASN A 8 28.15 -5.31 -4.44
C ASN A 8 29.16 -4.24 -4.88
N TYR A 9 30.07 -4.58 -5.80
CA TYR A 9 31.02 -3.61 -6.36
C TYR A 9 30.33 -2.53 -7.20
N LYS A 10 29.35 -2.91 -8.03
CA LYS A 10 28.52 -1.98 -8.80
C LYS A 10 27.75 -1.04 -7.89
N ASP A 11 27.15 -1.58 -6.83
CA ASP A 11 26.42 -0.80 -5.83
C ASP A 11 27.33 0.22 -5.11
N GLN A 12 28.55 -0.17 -4.75
CA GLN A 12 29.54 0.74 -4.16
C GLN A 12 29.97 1.85 -5.12
N LEU A 13 30.11 1.56 -6.41
CA LEU A 13 30.41 2.58 -7.42
C LEU A 13 29.23 3.55 -7.61
N THR A 14 28.00 3.04 -7.68
CA THR A 14 26.79 3.87 -7.78
C THR A 14 26.63 4.77 -6.56
N ALA A 15 26.91 4.26 -5.38
CA ALA A 15 26.87 5.02 -4.13
C ALA A 15 27.89 6.18 -4.07
N ARG A 16 29.01 6.04 -4.78
CA ARG A 16 30.01 7.14 -4.90
C ARG A 16 29.56 8.24 -5.86
N LEU A 17 28.77 7.89 -6.86
CA LEU A 17 28.24 8.86 -7.82
C LEU A 17 27.06 9.65 -7.26
N ASP A 18 26.25 9.02 -6.42
CA ASP A 18 25.08 9.63 -5.78
C ASP A 18 25.01 9.25 -4.30
N PRO A 19 25.34 10.19 -3.37
CA PRO A 19 25.28 9.95 -1.94
C PRO A 19 23.88 9.54 -1.43
N SER A 20 22.79 10.00 -2.07
CA SER A 20 21.43 9.62 -1.71
C SER A 20 21.16 8.14 -1.99
N MET A 21 21.77 7.59 -3.02
CA MET A 21 21.70 6.14 -3.34
C MET A 21 22.33 5.27 -2.26
N SER A 22 23.41 5.70 -1.63
CA SER A 22 24.06 4.94 -0.54
C SER A 22 23.13 4.82 0.68
N LEU A 23 22.43 5.90 1.03
CA LEU A 23 21.44 5.91 2.11
C LEU A 23 20.28 4.96 1.77
N MET A 24 19.74 5.06 0.55
CA MET A 24 18.64 4.20 0.09
C MET A 24 19.03 2.72 0.03
N GLN A 25 20.26 2.40 -0.35
CA GLN A 25 20.77 1.01 -0.31
C GLN A 25 20.77 0.44 1.11
N GLY A 26 21.22 1.22 2.09
CA GLY A 26 21.20 0.82 3.50
C GLY A 26 19.76 0.58 4.02
N ILE A 27 18.85 1.47 3.67
CA ILE A 27 17.41 1.34 4.00
C ILE A 27 16.84 0.08 3.32
N ASN A 28 17.04 -0.08 2.02
CA ASN A 28 16.54 -1.22 1.26
C ASN A 28 17.09 -2.56 1.79
N ALA A 29 18.38 -2.62 2.16
CA ALA A 29 18.97 -3.80 2.76
C ALA A 29 18.32 -4.19 4.09
N ASN A 30 17.94 -3.20 4.91
CA ASN A 30 17.24 -3.44 6.17
C ASN A 30 15.77 -3.86 5.93
N VAL A 31 15.08 -3.23 4.99
CA VAL A 31 13.68 -3.58 4.63
C VAL A 31 13.60 -5.01 4.10
N LYS A 32 14.56 -5.43 3.27
CA LYS A 32 14.62 -6.81 2.73
C LYS A 32 14.79 -7.89 3.82
N LYS A 33 15.35 -7.55 4.97
CA LYS A 33 15.48 -8.50 6.10
C LYS A 33 14.14 -8.80 6.79
N SER A 34 13.19 -7.87 6.72
CA SER A 34 11.86 -8.01 7.32
C SER A 34 10.79 -7.46 6.35
N PRO A 35 10.51 -8.20 5.26
CA PRO A 35 9.56 -7.75 4.24
C PRO A 35 8.17 -7.56 4.85
N LYS A 36 7.57 -6.40 4.58
CA LYS A 36 6.26 -6.00 5.11
C LYS A 36 5.18 -6.07 4.04
N LYS A 37 3.95 -6.29 4.47
CA LYS A 37 2.78 -6.24 3.62
C LYS A 37 2.28 -4.80 3.53
N VAL A 38 2.38 -4.19 2.34
CA VAL A 38 2.04 -2.78 2.12
C VAL A 38 0.85 -2.67 1.19
N VAL A 39 -0.16 -1.91 1.63
CA VAL A 39 -1.38 -1.65 0.86
C VAL A 39 -1.23 -0.37 0.05
N PHE A 40 -1.51 -0.44 -1.23
CA PHE A 40 -1.61 0.68 -2.16
C PHE A 40 -3.09 0.98 -2.40
N ALA A 41 -3.60 2.06 -1.79
CA ALA A 41 -5.03 2.32 -1.73
C ALA A 41 -5.67 2.69 -3.08
N GLU A 42 -4.92 3.31 -3.98
CA GLU A 42 -5.39 3.82 -5.27
C GLU A 42 -4.94 2.93 -6.42
N GLY A 43 -5.26 1.63 -6.34
CA GLY A 43 -4.73 0.60 -7.23
C GLY A 43 -5.26 0.61 -8.67
N GLU A 44 -6.18 1.50 -9.03
CA GLU A 44 -6.59 1.71 -10.42
C GLU A 44 -5.77 2.82 -11.08
N ASP A 45 -4.95 3.55 -10.31
CA ASP A 45 -4.04 4.57 -10.82
C ASP A 45 -2.75 3.97 -11.37
N GLU A 46 -2.32 4.49 -12.51
CA GLU A 46 -1.13 4.01 -13.22
C GLU A 46 0.15 4.15 -12.41
N ASN A 47 0.37 5.32 -11.79
CA ASN A 47 1.58 5.58 -11.03
C ASN A 47 1.63 4.74 -9.76
N MET A 48 0.48 4.57 -9.10
CA MET A 48 0.36 3.73 -7.91
C MET A 48 0.62 2.26 -8.23
N LEU A 49 0.14 1.76 -9.39
CA LEU A 49 0.43 0.41 -9.85
C LEU A 49 1.90 0.21 -10.20
N LYS A 50 2.52 1.16 -10.89
CA LYS A 50 3.97 1.13 -11.18
C LYS A 50 4.77 1.05 -9.89
N ALA A 51 4.43 1.89 -8.90
CA ALA A 51 5.09 1.88 -7.59
C ALA A 51 4.91 0.55 -6.85
N ALA A 52 3.72 -0.04 -6.86
CA ALA A 52 3.44 -1.33 -6.23
C ALA A 52 4.25 -2.48 -6.88
N ILE A 53 4.35 -2.48 -8.20
CA ILE A 53 5.13 -3.47 -8.96
C ILE A 53 6.62 -3.32 -8.66
N GLU A 54 7.13 -2.10 -8.72
CA GLU A 54 8.53 -1.78 -8.41
C GLU A 54 8.90 -2.21 -6.98
N PHE A 55 8.02 -1.91 -6.02
CA PHE A 55 8.17 -2.34 -4.63
C PHE A 55 8.30 -3.87 -4.52
N GLY A 56 7.46 -4.61 -5.23
CA GLY A 56 7.51 -6.06 -5.22
C GLY A 56 8.71 -6.64 -5.99
N LYS A 57 9.05 -6.08 -7.18
CA LYS A 57 10.23 -6.50 -7.97
C LYS A 57 11.54 -6.32 -7.21
N ASN A 58 11.65 -5.24 -6.46
CA ASN A 58 12.82 -4.95 -5.60
C ASN A 58 12.86 -5.77 -4.31
N LYS A 59 11.87 -6.68 -4.10
CA LYS A 59 11.77 -7.54 -2.90
C LYS A 59 11.74 -6.74 -1.60
N LEU A 60 11.13 -5.56 -1.61
CA LEU A 60 10.99 -4.71 -0.41
C LEU A 60 9.86 -5.19 0.49
N GLY A 61 8.89 -5.93 -0.07
CA GLY A 61 7.77 -6.51 0.67
C GLY A 61 6.72 -7.10 -0.25
N THR A 62 5.55 -7.37 0.31
CA THR A 62 4.40 -7.89 -0.43
C THR A 62 3.43 -6.75 -0.73
N PRO A 63 3.30 -6.31 -2.00
CA PRO A 63 2.35 -5.29 -2.38
C PRO A 63 0.93 -5.85 -2.42
N VAL A 64 -0.02 -5.10 -1.87
CA VAL A 64 -1.46 -5.33 -1.97
C VAL A 64 -2.09 -4.10 -2.57
N VAL A 65 -2.93 -4.27 -3.56
CA VAL A 65 -3.56 -3.18 -4.30
C VAL A 65 -5.08 -3.20 -4.04
N ILE A 66 -5.66 -2.06 -3.67
CA ILE A 66 -7.10 -1.93 -3.52
C ILE A 66 -7.69 -1.41 -4.82
N GLY A 67 -8.60 -2.17 -5.41
CA GLY A 67 -9.28 -1.77 -6.64
C GLY A 67 -10.18 -2.84 -7.21
N ASN A 68 -10.88 -2.48 -8.29
CA ASN A 68 -11.63 -3.45 -9.08
C ASN A 68 -10.66 -4.27 -9.94
N GLU A 69 -10.72 -5.59 -9.80
CA GLU A 69 -9.79 -6.50 -10.47
C GLU A 69 -9.74 -6.30 -12.00
N LYS A 70 -10.90 -6.08 -12.64
CA LYS A 70 -10.97 -5.84 -14.08
C LYS A 70 -10.23 -4.57 -14.47
N ARG A 71 -10.50 -3.45 -13.76
CA ARG A 71 -9.87 -2.14 -14.03
C ARG A 71 -8.36 -2.18 -13.75
N VAL A 72 -7.95 -2.83 -12.66
CA VAL A 72 -6.51 -2.98 -12.35
C VAL A 72 -5.82 -3.76 -13.48
N LYS A 73 -6.41 -4.85 -13.95
CA LYS A 73 -5.86 -5.63 -15.08
C LYS A 73 -5.83 -4.85 -16.39
N GLU A 74 -6.86 -4.07 -16.68
CA GLU A 74 -6.89 -3.18 -17.86
C GLU A 74 -5.77 -2.13 -17.77
N THR A 75 -5.59 -1.50 -16.61
CA THR A 75 -4.51 -0.52 -16.41
C THR A 75 -3.15 -1.17 -16.56
N LEU A 76 -2.95 -2.37 -16.01
CA LEU A 76 -1.69 -3.13 -16.17
C LEU A 76 -1.37 -3.41 -17.64
N LYS A 77 -2.37 -3.81 -18.44
CA LYS A 77 -2.21 -4.00 -19.90
C LYS A 77 -1.82 -2.72 -20.62
N ASN A 78 -2.49 -1.61 -20.29
CA ASN A 78 -2.24 -0.31 -20.92
C ASN A 78 -0.83 0.20 -20.65
N ILE A 79 -0.28 -0.12 -19.47
CA ILE A 79 1.09 0.27 -19.09
C ILE A 79 2.15 -0.66 -19.71
N GLY A 80 1.74 -1.79 -20.33
CA GLY A 80 2.67 -2.77 -20.91
C GLY A 80 3.47 -3.52 -19.85
N LEU A 81 2.96 -3.61 -18.63
CA LEU A 81 3.56 -4.36 -17.54
C LEU A 81 3.01 -5.79 -17.52
N ASP A 82 3.91 -6.77 -17.37
CA ASP A 82 3.59 -8.19 -17.40
C ASP A 82 2.49 -8.56 -16.40
N GLU A 83 1.43 -9.20 -16.90
CA GLU A 83 0.36 -9.81 -16.11
C GLU A 83 0.89 -10.91 -15.17
N ASN A 84 2.12 -11.37 -15.38
CA ASN A 84 2.78 -12.42 -14.62
C ASN A 84 3.26 -12.01 -13.23
N PHE A 85 3.26 -10.70 -12.92
CA PHE A 85 3.62 -10.26 -11.58
C PHE A 85 2.46 -10.49 -10.62
N LYS A 86 2.64 -11.40 -9.65
CA LYS A 86 1.64 -11.72 -8.62
C LYS A 86 1.46 -10.55 -7.66
N ILE A 87 0.49 -9.68 -7.95
CA ILE A 87 -0.01 -8.67 -7.01
C ILE A 87 -1.29 -9.18 -6.37
N GLU A 88 -1.42 -9.10 -5.06
CA GLU A 88 -2.69 -9.35 -4.37
C GLU A 88 -3.62 -8.17 -4.63
N ILE A 89 -4.71 -8.39 -5.38
CA ILE A 89 -5.74 -7.38 -5.62
C ILE A 89 -6.88 -7.62 -4.63
N VAL A 90 -7.21 -6.60 -3.85
CA VAL A 90 -8.31 -6.65 -2.88
C VAL A 90 -9.39 -5.66 -3.28
N ASN A 91 -10.61 -6.18 -3.44
CA ASN A 91 -11.76 -5.34 -3.72
C ASN A 91 -12.48 -4.97 -2.42
N SER A 92 -12.80 -3.69 -2.22
CA SER A 92 -13.58 -3.19 -1.07
C SER A 92 -15.02 -3.73 -1.02
N THR A 93 -15.49 -4.34 -2.11
CA THR A 93 -16.81 -5.00 -2.16
C THR A 93 -16.78 -6.44 -1.62
N ASN A 94 -15.60 -7.01 -1.31
CA ASN A 94 -15.50 -8.33 -0.70
C ASN A 94 -16.19 -8.32 0.66
N LYS A 95 -17.26 -9.12 0.81
CA LYS A 95 -18.16 -9.09 1.96
C LYS A 95 -17.44 -9.44 3.26
N ASP A 96 -16.64 -10.49 3.28
CA ASP A 96 -16.00 -10.97 4.51
C ASP A 96 -15.01 -9.96 5.10
N LYS A 97 -14.16 -9.40 4.25
CA LYS A 97 -13.21 -8.35 4.66
C LYS A 97 -13.95 -7.07 5.06
N ARG A 98 -14.96 -6.67 4.28
CA ARG A 98 -15.76 -5.49 4.56
C ARG A 98 -16.46 -5.58 5.91
N ASP A 99 -17.14 -6.69 6.19
CA ASP A 99 -17.87 -6.89 7.45
C ASP A 99 -16.92 -6.86 8.66
N LYS A 100 -15.73 -7.45 8.53
CA LYS A 100 -14.66 -7.37 9.55
C LYS A 100 -14.26 -5.91 9.82
N TYR A 101 -13.99 -5.13 8.77
CA TYR A 101 -13.52 -3.75 8.91
C TYR A 101 -14.63 -2.80 9.34
N THR A 102 -15.86 -3.05 8.89
CA THR A 102 -17.06 -2.31 9.35
C THR A 102 -17.26 -2.48 10.85
N LYS A 103 -17.20 -3.71 11.36
CA LYS A 103 -17.31 -3.98 12.81
C LYS A 103 -16.22 -3.25 13.61
N TYR A 104 -14.96 -3.34 13.16
CA TYR A 104 -13.85 -2.65 13.80
C TYR A 104 -14.07 -1.13 13.85
N LEU A 105 -14.39 -0.55 12.71
CA LEU A 105 -14.54 0.89 12.59
C LEU A 105 -15.79 1.39 13.30
N TYR A 106 -16.88 0.63 13.29
CA TYR A 106 -18.10 0.95 14.03
C TYR A 106 -17.87 0.98 15.55
N GLN A 107 -17.17 0.01 16.11
CA GLN A 107 -16.81 0.02 17.53
C GLN A 107 -16.07 1.29 17.95
N LYS A 108 -15.30 1.88 17.03
CA LYS A 108 -14.56 3.12 17.24
C LYS A 108 -15.45 4.35 17.09
N LEU A 109 -16.29 4.39 16.05
CA LEU A 109 -17.07 5.57 15.67
C LEU A 109 -18.46 5.64 16.30
N GLN A 110 -18.99 4.57 16.89
CA GLN A 110 -20.33 4.57 17.52
C GLN A 110 -20.50 5.67 18.57
N ARG A 111 -19.42 6.00 19.31
CA ARG A 111 -19.45 7.08 20.32
C ARG A 111 -19.56 8.48 19.73
N THR A 112 -19.28 8.63 18.44
CA THR A 112 -19.43 9.89 17.70
C THR A 112 -20.77 10.01 16.99
N GLY A 113 -21.71 9.07 17.25
CA GLY A 113 -23.04 9.08 16.67
C GLY A 113 -23.15 8.48 15.27
N GLN A 114 -22.10 7.83 14.77
CA GLN A 114 -22.12 7.14 13.48
C GLN A 114 -22.95 5.86 13.57
N LEU A 115 -23.82 5.64 12.56
CA LEU A 115 -24.59 4.42 12.44
C LEU A 115 -23.79 3.33 11.71
N GLU A 116 -24.00 2.07 12.04
CA GLU A 116 -23.30 0.94 11.42
C GLU A 116 -23.42 0.94 9.89
N ARG A 117 -24.62 1.26 9.36
CA ARG A 117 -24.87 1.39 7.91
C ARG A 117 -24.03 2.47 7.23
N ASP A 118 -23.73 3.57 7.94
CA ASP A 118 -22.95 4.67 7.40
C ASP A 118 -21.46 4.32 7.41
N VAL A 119 -21.03 3.58 8.43
CA VAL A 119 -19.67 3.01 8.51
C VAL A 119 -19.47 1.94 7.43
N ASP A 120 -20.45 1.05 7.19
CA ASP A 120 -20.37 0.07 6.08
C ASP A 120 -20.24 0.78 4.72
N ARG A 121 -21.05 1.84 4.51
CA ARG A 121 -20.95 2.65 3.30
C ARG A 121 -19.58 3.32 3.16
N LEU A 122 -19.01 3.82 4.26
CA LEU A 122 -17.68 4.42 4.28
C LEU A 122 -16.62 3.39 3.89
N VAL A 123 -16.59 2.24 4.53
CA VAL A 123 -15.63 1.16 4.25
C VAL A 123 -15.75 0.65 2.80
N ARG A 124 -16.98 0.54 2.30
CA ARG A 124 -17.27 0.07 0.94
C ARG A 124 -16.82 1.05 -0.14
N ASN A 125 -17.08 2.35 0.05
CA ASN A 125 -16.93 3.37 -0.99
C ASN A 125 -15.60 4.14 -0.90
N ASP A 126 -14.94 4.09 0.23
CA ASP A 126 -13.67 4.81 0.44
C ASP A 126 -12.49 3.84 0.61
N ARG A 127 -11.61 3.85 -0.38
CA ARG A 127 -10.43 2.98 -0.41
C ARG A 127 -9.42 3.31 0.69
N ILE A 128 -9.37 4.58 1.13
CA ILE A 128 -8.50 5.00 2.24
C ILE A 128 -9.04 4.42 3.54
N ALA A 129 -10.35 4.53 3.78
CA ALA A 129 -10.99 3.95 4.96
C ALA A 129 -10.85 2.42 4.99
N PHE A 130 -11.01 1.76 3.84
CA PHE A 130 -10.83 0.32 3.71
C PHE A 130 -9.36 -0.09 3.97
N GLY A 131 -8.40 0.55 3.30
CA GLY A 131 -6.98 0.23 3.42
C GLY A 131 -6.41 0.53 4.81
N SER A 132 -6.79 1.65 5.41
CA SER A 132 -6.39 1.97 6.79
C SER A 132 -7.00 1.00 7.81
N SER A 133 -8.23 0.50 7.57
CA SER A 133 -8.82 -0.55 8.39
C SER A 133 -8.09 -1.89 8.24
N MET A 134 -7.55 -2.21 7.05
CA MET A 134 -6.67 -3.38 6.87
C MET A 134 -5.43 -3.27 7.77
N VAL A 135 -4.80 -2.10 7.83
CA VAL A 135 -3.63 -1.87 8.69
C VAL A 135 -4.01 -1.94 10.17
N ALA A 136 -5.10 -1.32 10.55
CA ALA A 136 -5.59 -1.32 11.93
C ALA A 136 -5.96 -2.73 12.43
N CYS A 137 -6.52 -3.57 11.55
CA CYS A 137 -6.84 -4.98 11.83
C CYS A 137 -5.65 -5.93 11.67
N LYS A 138 -4.44 -5.43 11.39
CA LYS A 138 -3.21 -6.20 11.16
C LYS A 138 -3.26 -7.17 9.97
N ASP A 139 -4.11 -6.92 9.00
CA ASP A 139 -4.15 -7.64 7.73
C ASP A 139 -3.09 -7.09 6.74
N ALA A 140 -2.51 -5.93 7.08
CA ALA A 140 -1.35 -5.32 6.42
C ALA A 140 -0.53 -4.53 7.45
N ASP A 141 0.72 -4.24 7.11
CA ASP A 141 1.65 -3.53 8.01
C ASP A 141 1.65 -2.01 7.78
N ALA A 142 1.43 -1.58 6.54
CA ALA A 142 1.43 -0.18 6.16
C ALA A 142 0.50 0.09 4.97
N MET A 143 0.17 1.36 4.75
CA MET A 143 -0.61 1.81 3.60
C MET A 143 0.05 3.02 2.94
N VAL A 144 0.01 3.05 1.61
CA VAL A 144 0.41 4.18 0.77
C VAL A 144 -0.84 4.72 0.07
N THR A 145 -1.04 6.04 0.14
CA THR A 145 -2.17 6.76 -0.47
C THR A 145 -1.80 8.21 -0.75
N GLY A 146 -2.64 8.94 -1.48
CA GLY A 146 -2.51 10.37 -1.68
C GLY A 146 -2.04 10.79 -3.07
N ASN A 147 -2.10 9.89 -4.05
CA ASN A 147 -1.73 10.23 -5.44
C ASN A 147 -2.87 10.95 -6.18
N ILE A 148 -4.13 10.57 -5.94
CA ILE A 148 -5.29 11.12 -6.65
C ILE A 148 -6.01 12.20 -5.82
N ARG A 149 -6.05 12.05 -4.50
CA ARG A 149 -6.80 12.92 -3.60
C ARG A 149 -5.93 13.97 -2.94
N HIS A 150 -6.53 15.13 -2.64
CA HIS A 150 -5.89 16.15 -1.84
C HIS A 150 -5.48 15.62 -0.46
N TYR A 151 -4.29 16.01 -0.01
CA TYR A 151 -3.71 15.62 1.28
C TYR A 151 -4.68 15.81 2.45
N ALA A 152 -5.31 16.99 2.57
CA ALA A 152 -6.24 17.29 3.66
C ALA A 152 -7.42 16.31 3.72
N ALA A 153 -8.03 15.98 2.58
CA ALA A 153 -9.13 15.02 2.50
C ALA A 153 -8.66 13.59 2.86
N SER A 154 -7.46 13.22 2.46
CA SER A 154 -6.89 11.90 2.80
C SER A 154 -6.62 11.77 4.30
N ILE A 155 -6.04 12.80 4.93
CA ILE A 155 -5.78 12.84 6.38
C ILE A 155 -7.08 12.82 7.19
N GLU A 156 -8.11 13.53 6.75
CA GLU A 156 -9.42 13.51 7.42
C GLU A 156 -9.98 12.07 7.48
N LYS A 157 -9.93 11.35 6.38
CA LYS A 157 -10.36 9.94 6.34
C LYS A 157 -9.50 9.03 7.22
N LEU A 158 -8.20 9.23 7.22
CA LEU A 158 -7.29 8.48 8.09
C LEU A 158 -7.57 8.68 9.57
N LYS A 159 -7.92 9.91 9.99
CA LYS A 159 -8.26 10.23 11.39
C LYS A 159 -9.49 9.48 11.90
N HIS A 160 -10.41 9.07 11.02
CA HIS A 160 -11.55 8.22 11.42
C HIS A 160 -11.10 6.81 11.81
N VAL A 161 -10.02 6.31 11.24
CA VAL A 161 -9.54 4.94 11.45
C VAL A 161 -8.35 4.87 12.40
N CYS A 162 -7.38 5.76 12.22
CA CYS A 162 -6.12 5.78 12.97
C CYS A 162 -6.10 6.94 13.96
N ASP A 163 -5.74 6.63 15.21
CA ASP A 163 -5.44 7.68 16.19
C ASP A 163 -4.00 8.16 15.98
N ALA A 164 -3.81 9.47 15.97
CA ALA A 164 -2.46 10.03 15.98
C ALA A 164 -1.76 9.63 17.30
N ARG A 165 -0.54 9.11 17.20
CA ARG A 165 0.30 8.97 18.40
C ARG A 165 0.58 10.36 18.96
N LYS A 166 0.32 10.53 20.24
CA LYS A 166 0.75 11.72 21.00
C LYS A 166 2.26 11.71 21.16
#